data_a8668f7d05eecb34e27ef6e454ab9bc3
#
_entry.id   a8668f7d05eecb34e27ef6e454ab9bc3
#
_cell.length_a   1.000
_cell.length_b   1.000
_cell.length_c   1.000
_cell.angle_alpha   90.00
_cell.angle_beta   90.00
_cell.angle_gamma   90.00
#
_symmetry.space_group_name_H-M   'P 1'
#
loop_
_entity.id
_entity.type
_entity.pdbx_description
1 polymer ?
#
loop_
_entity_poly.entity_id
_entity_poly.type
_entity_poly.pdbx_seq_one_letter_code
_entity_poly.pdbx_strand_id
1 'polypeptide(L)'
;MGLFPFRLSAKEESVGGTVSGMSRDHLFWVVRIVCLILCALSFVPFTARRSIAETPDQTRRENVLNAVPQSLVNRLAAGEPQDVIVEFDSAAVEAEASALRAQRRLIYNDRSITLYKAQRFRQIKSSALAPLPATEASVLIDYGHLPMVFLRLHSASALAHLVNISQVVGVYQNGTIYPHQPANLELINQPQAAADGFTGSGTTVAVLDTGVNYTVADFGYCTSPGTPSGCKVVAVVIIGNDTNKLDSNGHGTNVAGIVVAVAPGSNIAAVHVFNTNGTSTDALVINGIDWAIANQSTYNIVAINMSLGDGSDNTSPCSSQSINPFLTPVSNALGAGMLPVAASGNNGYTNGIGSPACTPGVISVGAVYDANIGGASYGFCTDTTTAADQIACFSNSASFLTMLAPGVDITAGGYTMSGTSQATPHVAGAIAVLRAAYPSETIATTAARLTANGKSITDPRNGVTTPRLDVYAALQLAPAPVAVSAISGNAWWGVALLLALLGAAAVRKKSGGK
;
A
#
# COMPACT_ATOMS: atom_id res chain seq x y z
N MET A 1 35.11 -1.29 -32.93
CA MET A 1 36.60 -1.15 -32.79
C MET A 1 36.86 -0.80 -31.32
N GLY A 2 37.62 -1.63 -30.59
CA GLY A 2 38.04 -1.38 -29.20
C GLY A 2 37.90 -2.62 -28.31
N LEU A 3 38.77 -3.62 -28.51
CA LEU A 3 38.97 -4.78 -27.64
C LEU A 3 39.75 -4.35 -26.38
N PHE A 4 39.26 -4.70 -25.19
CA PHE A 4 40.04 -4.70 -23.96
C PHE A 4 40.19 -6.14 -23.45
N PRO A 5 41.41 -6.54 -23.03
CA PRO A 5 41.67 -7.91 -22.59
C PRO A 5 41.46 -8.08 -21.07
N PHE A 6 40.82 -9.19 -20.71
CA PHE A 6 40.75 -9.67 -19.35
C PHE A 6 42.10 -10.27 -18.90
N ARG A 7 42.69 -9.78 -17.81
CA ARG A 7 43.80 -10.41 -17.11
C ARG A 7 43.25 -11.33 -16.03
N LEU A 8 43.53 -12.63 -16.15
CA LEU A 8 43.39 -13.60 -15.06
C LEU A 8 44.67 -13.57 -14.22
N SER A 9 44.53 -13.32 -12.92
CA SER A 9 45.59 -13.48 -11.90
C SER A 9 45.43 -14.86 -11.28
N ALA A 10 46.36 -15.75 -11.52
CA ALA A 10 46.50 -17.02 -10.83
C ALA A 10 47.31 -16.81 -9.54
N LYS A 11 46.75 -17.23 -8.41
CA LYS A 11 47.51 -17.44 -7.16
C LYS A 11 47.97 -18.89 -7.14
N GLU A 12 49.29 -19.09 -7.12
CA GLU A 12 49.93 -20.37 -6.83
C GLU A 12 49.88 -20.62 -5.30
N GLU A 13 49.29 -21.74 -4.93
CA GLU A 13 49.56 -22.38 -3.63
C GLU A 13 50.32 -23.68 -3.89
N SER A 14 51.53 -23.75 -3.37
CA SER A 14 52.42 -24.89 -3.40
C SER A 14 51.93 -25.96 -2.43
N VAL A 15 51.64 -27.16 -2.93
CA VAL A 15 51.59 -28.38 -2.12
C VAL A 15 52.65 -29.32 -2.65
N GLY A 16 53.73 -29.49 -1.89
CA GLY A 16 54.78 -30.45 -2.16
C GLY A 16 54.31 -31.88 -1.84
N GLY A 17 54.35 -32.75 -2.83
CA GLY A 17 54.16 -34.20 -2.69
C GLY A 17 54.96 -34.91 -3.74
N THR A 18 56.12 -35.47 -3.33
CA THR A 18 56.98 -36.29 -4.17
C THR A 18 56.31 -37.62 -4.55
N VAL A 19 56.09 -37.84 -5.83
CA VAL A 19 55.84 -39.19 -6.40
C VAL A 19 57.03 -39.58 -7.28
N SER A 20 57.84 -40.47 -6.75
CA SER A 20 58.92 -41.14 -7.47
C SER A 20 58.38 -42.31 -8.27
N GLY A 21 58.79 -42.42 -9.53
CA GLY A 21 58.88 -43.68 -10.23
C GLY A 21 57.80 -43.99 -11.26
N MET A 22 57.83 -43.29 -12.38
CA MET A 22 57.30 -43.85 -13.65
C MET A 22 58.27 -43.55 -14.78
N SER A 23 58.69 -44.62 -15.48
CA SER A 23 59.66 -44.53 -16.58
C SER A 23 59.06 -43.78 -17.77
N ARG A 24 59.89 -43.06 -18.53
CA ARG A 24 59.53 -42.24 -19.69
C ARG A 24 58.76 -43.02 -20.78
N ASP A 25 58.90 -44.33 -20.85
CA ASP A 25 58.29 -45.17 -21.87
C ASP A 25 56.80 -45.44 -21.56
N HIS A 26 56.37 -45.44 -20.32
CA HIS A 26 54.95 -45.57 -19.94
C HIS A 26 54.15 -44.32 -20.24
N LEU A 27 54.73 -43.15 -20.13
CA LEU A 27 54.07 -41.89 -20.44
C LEU A 27 53.78 -41.73 -21.94
N PHE A 28 54.68 -42.26 -22.83
CA PHE A 28 54.48 -42.24 -24.28
C PHE A 28 53.34 -43.18 -24.74
N TRP A 29 53.14 -44.31 -24.05
CA TRP A 29 52.08 -45.24 -24.36
C TRP A 29 50.69 -44.71 -23.93
N VAL A 30 50.58 -44.10 -22.75
CA VAL A 30 49.33 -43.52 -22.24
C VAL A 30 48.89 -42.33 -23.12
N VAL A 31 49.82 -41.48 -23.56
CA VAL A 31 49.51 -40.35 -24.47
C VAL A 31 49.05 -40.84 -25.85
N ARG A 32 49.64 -41.93 -26.39
CA ARG A 32 49.18 -42.50 -27.66
C ARG A 32 47.80 -43.14 -27.58
N ILE A 33 47.48 -43.82 -26.48
CA ILE A 33 46.15 -44.43 -26.29
C ILE A 33 45.10 -43.35 -26.10
N VAL A 34 45.36 -42.28 -25.32
CA VAL A 34 44.43 -41.15 -25.15
C VAL A 34 44.22 -40.40 -26.45
N CYS A 35 45.27 -40.17 -27.29
CA CYS A 35 45.10 -39.56 -28.61
C CYS A 35 44.32 -40.44 -29.59
N LEU A 36 44.48 -41.78 -29.56
CA LEU A 36 43.70 -42.68 -30.38
C LEU A 36 42.22 -42.79 -29.97
N ILE A 37 41.94 -42.70 -28.67
CA ILE A 37 40.56 -42.65 -28.16
C ILE A 37 39.90 -41.30 -28.48
N LEU A 38 40.61 -40.19 -28.39
CA LEU A 38 40.12 -38.86 -28.80
C LEU A 38 39.91 -38.73 -30.31
N CYS A 39 40.76 -39.38 -31.15
CA CYS A 39 40.54 -39.44 -32.61
C CYS A 39 39.40 -40.39 -33.01
N ALA A 40 39.16 -41.48 -32.27
CA ALA A 40 38.03 -42.37 -32.52
C ALA A 40 36.67 -41.77 -32.14
N LEU A 41 36.65 -40.83 -31.19
CA LEU A 41 35.44 -40.07 -30.81
C LEU A 41 35.13 -38.91 -31.77
N SER A 42 36.05 -38.54 -32.66
CA SER A 42 35.87 -37.47 -33.67
C SER A 42 35.21 -37.94 -34.96
N PHE A 43 34.96 -39.25 -35.17
CA PHE A 43 34.24 -39.82 -36.28
C PHE A 43 32.88 -40.41 -35.83
N VAL A 44 32.11 -39.65 -35.03
CA VAL A 44 30.67 -39.84 -35.01
C VAL A 44 30.15 -39.13 -36.27
N PRO A 45 29.52 -39.82 -37.23
CA PRO A 45 28.93 -39.16 -38.38
C PRO A 45 27.92 -38.14 -37.78
N PHE A 46 28.10 -36.88 -38.16
CA PHE A 46 27.13 -35.82 -37.89
C PHE A 46 25.89 -36.19 -38.72
N THR A 47 25.11 -37.17 -38.23
CA THR A 47 23.75 -37.35 -38.69
C THR A 47 23.06 -36.05 -38.38
N ALA A 48 22.88 -35.22 -39.41
CA ALA A 48 22.02 -34.06 -39.34
C ALA A 48 20.73 -34.51 -38.60
N ARG A 49 20.54 -34.09 -37.35
CA ARG A 49 19.22 -34.10 -36.76
C ARG A 49 18.38 -33.24 -37.70
N ARG A 50 17.67 -33.91 -38.63
CA ARG A 50 16.54 -33.27 -39.27
C ARG A 50 15.72 -32.73 -38.13
N SER A 51 15.72 -31.42 -37.93
CA SER A 51 14.69 -30.75 -37.18
C SER A 51 13.39 -31.14 -37.91
N ILE A 52 12.70 -32.14 -37.36
CA ILE A 52 11.33 -32.42 -37.77
C ILE A 52 10.63 -31.12 -37.43
N ALA A 53 10.22 -30.35 -38.45
CA ALA A 53 9.41 -29.16 -38.21
C ALA A 53 8.20 -29.64 -37.42
N GLU A 54 8.04 -29.09 -36.23
CA GLU A 54 6.89 -29.39 -35.36
C GLU A 54 5.61 -29.13 -36.15
N THR A 55 4.68 -30.06 -36.06
CA THR A 55 3.38 -29.85 -36.72
C THR A 55 2.65 -28.73 -35.95
N PRO A 56 1.80 -27.92 -36.60
CA PRO A 56 1.02 -26.88 -35.93
C PRO A 56 0.26 -27.39 -34.69
N ASP A 57 -0.15 -28.67 -34.71
CA ASP A 57 -0.84 -29.29 -33.57
C ASP A 57 0.11 -29.60 -32.38
N GLN A 58 1.37 -29.98 -32.66
CA GLN A 58 2.39 -30.15 -31.61
C GLN A 58 2.73 -28.84 -30.95
N THR A 59 2.96 -27.78 -31.73
CA THR A 59 3.21 -26.44 -31.20
C THR A 59 2.03 -25.94 -30.34
N ARG A 60 0.80 -26.17 -30.79
CA ARG A 60 -0.40 -25.84 -30.00
C ARG A 60 -0.42 -26.57 -28.66
N ARG A 61 -0.21 -27.90 -28.66
CA ARG A 61 -0.20 -28.72 -27.44
C ARG A 61 0.84 -28.25 -26.43
N GLU A 62 2.05 -27.99 -26.90
CA GLU A 62 3.14 -27.48 -26.07
C GLU A 62 2.81 -26.12 -25.49
N ASN A 63 2.24 -25.21 -26.27
CA ASN A 63 1.81 -23.89 -25.77
C ASN A 63 0.74 -24.00 -24.69
N VAL A 64 -0.28 -24.85 -24.90
CA VAL A 64 -1.34 -25.07 -23.90
C VAL A 64 -0.77 -25.69 -22.63
N LEU A 65 0.10 -26.70 -22.74
CA LEU A 65 0.69 -27.37 -21.58
C LEU A 65 1.66 -26.46 -20.80
N ASN A 66 2.47 -25.67 -21.50
CA ASN A 66 3.42 -24.73 -20.90
C ASN A 66 2.72 -23.56 -20.17
N ALA A 67 1.48 -23.23 -20.56
CA ALA A 67 0.66 -22.23 -19.88
C ALA A 67 0.00 -22.75 -18.60
N VAL A 68 -0.06 -24.08 -18.39
CA VAL A 68 -0.62 -24.68 -17.17
C VAL A 68 0.39 -24.58 -16.03
N PRO A 69 0.04 -23.99 -14.86
CA PRO A 69 0.95 -23.88 -13.73
C PRO A 69 1.43 -25.27 -13.25
N GLN A 70 2.72 -25.42 -13.01
CA GLN A 70 3.32 -26.68 -12.53
C GLN A 70 2.72 -27.14 -11.20
N SER A 71 2.27 -26.20 -10.34
CA SER A 71 1.59 -26.52 -9.09
C SER A 71 0.27 -27.27 -9.31
N LEU A 72 -0.49 -26.94 -10.36
CA LEU A 72 -1.72 -27.65 -10.73
C LEU A 72 -1.40 -29.06 -11.23
N VAL A 73 -0.37 -29.21 -12.08
CA VAL A 73 0.08 -30.50 -12.58
C VAL A 73 0.51 -31.42 -11.42
N ASN A 74 1.27 -30.88 -10.47
CA ASN A 74 1.74 -31.64 -9.30
C ASN A 74 0.59 -32.11 -8.40
N ARG A 75 -0.42 -31.27 -8.19
CA ARG A 75 -1.61 -31.65 -7.39
C ARG A 75 -2.44 -32.73 -8.07
N LEU A 76 -2.66 -32.61 -9.37
CA LEU A 76 -3.32 -33.68 -10.16
C LEU A 76 -2.54 -35.00 -10.11
N ALA A 77 -1.20 -34.94 -10.17
CA ALA A 77 -0.35 -36.12 -10.04
C ALA A 77 -0.41 -36.75 -8.64
N ALA A 78 -0.67 -35.96 -7.61
CA ALA A 78 -0.91 -36.41 -6.23
C ALA A 78 -2.35 -36.97 -6.02
N GLY A 79 -3.19 -36.97 -7.05
CA GLY A 79 -4.58 -37.44 -6.98
C GLY A 79 -5.56 -36.41 -6.42
N GLU A 80 -5.16 -35.13 -6.33
CA GLU A 80 -6.03 -34.05 -5.89
C GLU A 80 -6.81 -33.47 -7.07
N PRO A 81 -8.16 -33.53 -7.09
CA PRO A 81 -8.96 -32.91 -8.15
C PRO A 81 -8.70 -31.43 -8.27
N GLN A 82 -8.65 -30.92 -9.51
CA GLN A 82 -8.38 -29.51 -9.80
C GLN A 82 -9.45 -28.90 -10.71
N ASP A 83 -9.89 -27.69 -10.37
CA ASP A 83 -10.86 -26.94 -11.13
C ASP A 83 -10.14 -26.05 -12.16
N VAL A 84 -10.52 -26.16 -13.44
CA VAL A 84 -9.90 -25.46 -14.56
C VAL A 84 -10.93 -24.82 -15.48
N ILE A 85 -10.60 -23.70 -16.09
CA ILE A 85 -11.35 -23.10 -17.20
C ILE A 85 -10.70 -23.57 -18.50
N VAL A 86 -11.48 -24.14 -19.39
CA VAL A 86 -11.01 -24.64 -20.70
C VAL A 86 -11.60 -23.78 -21.80
N GLU A 87 -10.73 -23.30 -22.69
CA GLU A 87 -11.11 -22.50 -23.85
C GLU A 87 -10.93 -23.30 -25.12
N PHE A 88 -11.92 -23.17 -26.03
CA PHE A 88 -11.96 -23.85 -27.31
C PHE A 88 -11.77 -22.88 -28.47
N ASP A 89 -11.18 -23.37 -29.56
CA ASP A 89 -10.99 -22.58 -30.77
C ASP A 89 -12.33 -22.05 -31.30
N SER A 90 -12.42 -20.75 -31.41
CA SER A 90 -13.59 -20.03 -31.88
C SER A 90 -13.34 -19.26 -33.18
N ALA A 91 -12.15 -19.34 -33.78
CA ALA A 91 -11.75 -18.51 -34.91
C ALA A 91 -12.71 -18.62 -36.10
N ALA A 92 -13.15 -19.84 -36.45
CA ALA A 92 -14.11 -20.05 -37.52
C ALA A 92 -15.49 -19.41 -37.23
N VAL A 93 -15.96 -19.53 -35.97
CA VAL A 93 -17.26 -18.95 -35.57
C VAL A 93 -17.19 -17.43 -35.56
N GLU A 94 -16.07 -16.85 -35.14
CA GLU A 94 -15.88 -15.39 -35.17
C GLU A 94 -15.81 -14.85 -36.59
N ALA A 95 -15.16 -15.57 -37.50
CA ALA A 95 -15.12 -15.23 -38.92
C ALA A 95 -16.54 -15.27 -39.55
N GLU A 96 -17.32 -16.34 -39.28
CA GLU A 96 -18.72 -16.49 -39.74
C GLU A 96 -19.59 -15.35 -39.17
N ALA A 97 -19.45 -15.02 -37.89
CA ALA A 97 -20.18 -13.92 -37.26
C ALA A 97 -19.79 -12.57 -37.87
N SER A 98 -18.52 -12.37 -38.19
CA SER A 98 -18.03 -11.16 -38.85
C SER A 98 -18.63 -10.99 -40.26
N ALA A 99 -18.67 -12.08 -41.03
CA ALA A 99 -19.30 -12.08 -42.36
C ALA A 99 -20.79 -11.76 -42.29
N LEU A 100 -21.52 -12.31 -41.30
CA LEU A 100 -22.92 -12.01 -41.07
C LEU A 100 -23.16 -10.53 -40.70
N ARG A 101 -22.29 -9.95 -39.86
CA ARG A 101 -22.34 -8.51 -39.55
C ARG A 101 -22.13 -7.67 -40.80
N ALA A 102 -21.11 -7.98 -41.59
CA ALA A 102 -20.81 -7.25 -42.81
C ALA A 102 -21.99 -7.30 -43.81
N GLN A 103 -22.56 -8.48 -44.02
CA GLN A 103 -23.72 -8.67 -44.90
C GLN A 103 -24.94 -7.83 -44.45
N ARG A 104 -25.13 -7.72 -43.13
CA ARG A 104 -26.27 -6.99 -42.54
C ARG A 104 -25.95 -5.52 -42.23
N ARG A 105 -24.74 -5.05 -42.52
CA ARG A 105 -24.25 -3.69 -42.20
C ARG A 105 -24.37 -3.34 -40.72
N LEU A 106 -24.08 -4.31 -39.84
CA LEU A 106 -24.10 -4.14 -38.40
C LEU A 106 -22.71 -3.82 -37.88
N ILE A 107 -22.63 -2.93 -36.89
CA ILE A 107 -21.38 -2.62 -36.17
C ILE A 107 -21.09 -3.70 -35.10
N TYR A 108 -22.15 -4.19 -34.44
CA TYR A 108 -22.10 -5.21 -33.39
C TYR A 108 -22.96 -6.42 -33.72
N ASN A 109 -22.82 -7.52 -32.99
CA ASN A 109 -23.68 -8.67 -33.09
C ASN A 109 -25.10 -8.30 -32.65
N ASP A 110 -26.09 -8.56 -33.49
CA ASP A 110 -27.47 -8.55 -33.06
C ASP A 110 -27.81 -9.85 -32.29
N ARG A 111 -29.05 -9.92 -31.77
CA ARG A 111 -29.51 -11.10 -31.03
C ARG A 111 -29.39 -12.39 -31.85
N SER A 112 -29.62 -12.34 -33.16
CA SER A 112 -29.61 -13.53 -34.01
C SER A 112 -28.18 -14.06 -34.20
N ILE A 113 -27.18 -13.17 -34.39
CA ILE A 113 -25.77 -13.53 -34.49
C ILE A 113 -25.27 -14.05 -33.14
N THR A 114 -25.69 -13.44 -32.02
CA THR A 114 -25.33 -13.91 -30.66
C THR A 114 -25.87 -15.33 -30.42
N LEU A 115 -27.10 -15.62 -30.77
CA LEU A 115 -27.66 -16.96 -30.65
C LEU A 115 -27.02 -17.96 -31.60
N TYR A 116 -26.68 -17.56 -32.83
CA TYR A 116 -25.92 -18.37 -33.77
C TYR A 116 -24.55 -18.77 -33.15
N LYS A 117 -23.77 -17.82 -32.66
CA LYS A 117 -22.50 -18.09 -31.98
C LYS A 117 -22.68 -19.04 -30.80
N ALA A 118 -23.68 -18.81 -29.95
CA ALA A 118 -23.96 -19.66 -28.79
C ALA A 118 -24.27 -21.11 -29.20
N GLN A 119 -24.99 -21.32 -30.31
CA GLN A 119 -25.26 -22.65 -30.86
C GLN A 119 -23.99 -23.31 -31.37
N ARG A 120 -23.14 -22.57 -32.11
CA ARG A 120 -21.88 -23.08 -32.64
C ARG A 120 -20.90 -23.43 -31.49
N PHE A 121 -20.79 -22.60 -30.47
CA PHE A 121 -19.96 -22.89 -29.30
C PHE A 121 -20.42 -24.15 -28.55
N ARG A 122 -21.73 -24.36 -28.37
CA ARG A 122 -22.24 -25.61 -27.80
C ARG A 122 -21.83 -26.83 -28.62
N GLN A 123 -21.90 -26.75 -29.96
CA GLN A 123 -21.48 -27.84 -30.84
C GLN A 123 -20.00 -28.16 -30.72
N ILE A 124 -19.14 -27.13 -30.70
CA ILE A 124 -17.68 -27.30 -30.53
C ILE A 124 -17.39 -27.97 -29.18
N LYS A 125 -17.94 -27.44 -28.10
CA LYS A 125 -17.72 -27.93 -26.74
C LYS A 125 -18.19 -29.39 -26.57
N SER A 126 -19.41 -29.68 -27.01
CA SER A 126 -19.96 -31.04 -26.91
C SER A 126 -19.17 -32.05 -27.74
N SER A 127 -18.75 -31.69 -28.95
CA SER A 127 -17.92 -32.54 -29.81
C SER A 127 -16.52 -32.75 -29.22
N ALA A 128 -15.90 -31.68 -28.72
CA ALA A 128 -14.56 -31.72 -28.15
C ALA A 128 -14.49 -32.55 -26.85
N LEU A 129 -15.50 -32.43 -25.99
CA LEU A 129 -15.51 -33.12 -24.70
C LEU A 129 -16.08 -34.55 -24.76
N ALA A 130 -16.74 -34.95 -25.86
CA ALA A 130 -17.32 -36.28 -26.01
C ALA A 130 -16.33 -37.45 -25.76
N PRO A 131 -15.03 -37.36 -26.15
CA PRO A 131 -14.04 -38.40 -25.86
C PRO A 131 -13.56 -38.44 -24.41
N LEU A 132 -13.82 -37.40 -23.61
CA LEU A 132 -13.34 -37.31 -22.22
C LEU A 132 -14.24 -38.11 -21.27
N PRO A 133 -13.73 -39.16 -20.60
CA PRO A 133 -14.57 -39.97 -19.71
C PRO A 133 -15.11 -39.14 -18.53
N ALA A 134 -16.35 -39.37 -18.15
CA ALA A 134 -16.98 -38.70 -17.00
C ALA A 134 -16.26 -39.03 -15.66
N THR A 135 -15.53 -40.14 -15.60
CA THR A 135 -14.68 -40.50 -14.46
C THR A 135 -13.41 -39.67 -14.36
N GLU A 136 -12.98 -39.04 -15.45
CA GLU A 136 -11.76 -38.23 -15.50
C GLU A 136 -12.03 -36.73 -15.36
N ALA A 137 -13.19 -36.24 -15.83
CA ALA A 137 -13.58 -34.84 -15.69
C ALA A 137 -15.08 -34.68 -15.54
N SER A 138 -15.48 -33.63 -14.81
CA SER A 138 -16.86 -33.23 -14.60
C SER A 138 -17.06 -31.79 -15.06
N VAL A 139 -18.07 -31.54 -15.89
CA VAL A 139 -18.47 -30.17 -16.28
C VAL A 139 -19.18 -29.52 -15.08
N LEU A 140 -18.62 -28.45 -14.56
CA LEU A 140 -19.19 -27.66 -13.46
C LEU A 140 -20.07 -26.53 -14.01
N ILE A 141 -19.58 -25.79 -15.05
CA ILE A 141 -20.34 -24.74 -15.73
C ILE A 141 -20.09 -24.83 -17.23
N ASP A 142 -21.15 -24.88 -18.02
CA ASP A 142 -21.09 -24.68 -19.48
C ASP A 142 -21.53 -23.24 -19.82
N TYR A 143 -20.55 -22.39 -20.20
CA TYR A 143 -20.83 -21.00 -20.56
C TYR A 143 -21.56 -20.91 -21.91
N GLY A 144 -22.87 -20.63 -21.89
CA GLY A 144 -23.72 -20.70 -23.07
C GLY A 144 -23.34 -19.78 -24.24
N HIS A 145 -22.67 -18.66 -23.97
CA HIS A 145 -22.30 -17.64 -24.96
C HIS A 145 -20.78 -17.48 -25.16
N LEU A 146 -19.98 -18.32 -24.50
CA LEU A 146 -18.52 -18.31 -24.59
C LEU A 146 -18.03 -19.67 -25.12
N PRO A 147 -16.91 -19.73 -25.87
CA PRO A 147 -16.26 -20.96 -26.25
C PRO A 147 -15.46 -21.56 -25.09
N MET A 148 -16.04 -21.59 -23.89
CA MET A 148 -15.41 -21.99 -22.63
C MET A 148 -16.30 -22.92 -21.82
N VAL A 149 -15.66 -23.74 -20.97
CA VAL A 149 -16.30 -24.52 -19.91
C VAL A 149 -15.48 -24.44 -18.63
N PHE A 150 -16.12 -24.60 -17.51
CA PHE A 150 -15.48 -24.80 -16.22
C PHE A 150 -15.57 -26.27 -15.85
N LEU A 151 -14.42 -26.92 -15.70
CA LEU A 151 -14.29 -28.36 -15.49
C LEU A 151 -13.60 -28.64 -14.17
N ARG A 152 -13.98 -29.74 -13.52
CA ARG A 152 -13.17 -30.42 -12.49
C ARG A 152 -12.43 -31.58 -13.13
N LEU A 153 -11.11 -31.56 -13.08
CA LEU A 153 -10.25 -32.68 -13.49
C LEU A 153 -9.95 -33.55 -12.27
N HIS A 154 -10.10 -34.86 -12.43
CA HIS A 154 -9.91 -35.82 -11.35
C HIS A 154 -8.53 -36.48 -11.36
N SER A 155 -7.74 -36.31 -12.43
CA SER A 155 -6.44 -36.95 -12.59
C SER A 155 -5.52 -36.19 -13.55
N ALA A 156 -4.23 -36.50 -13.50
CA ALA A 156 -3.27 -35.98 -14.48
C ALA A 156 -3.52 -36.51 -15.90
N SER A 157 -4.12 -37.72 -16.04
CA SER A 157 -4.50 -38.27 -17.37
C SER A 157 -5.62 -37.43 -17.99
N ALA A 158 -6.55 -36.91 -17.20
CA ALA A 158 -7.61 -36.01 -17.68
C ALA A 158 -7.03 -34.73 -18.30
N LEU A 159 -6.01 -34.13 -17.68
CA LEU A 159 -5.31 -32.97 -18.24
C LEU A 159 -4.61 -33.34 -19.55
N ALA A 160 -3.91 -34.47 -19.59
CA ALA A 160 -3.23 -34.96 -20.79
C ALA A 160 -4.21 -35.23 -21.95
N HIS A 161 -5.38 -35.83 -21.67
CA HIS A 161 -6.45 -36.00 -22.66
C HIS A 161 -6.96 -34.66 -23.18
N LEU A 162 -7.22 -33.70 -22.31
CA LEU A 162 -7.70 -32.36 -22.65
C LEU A 162 -6.75 -31.62 -23.59
N VAL A 163 -5.45 -31.61 -23.28
CA VAL A 163 -4.42 -30.95 -24.09
C VAL A 163 -4.30 -31.61 -25.47
N ASN A 164 -4.62 -32.90 -25.61
CA ASN A 164 -4.61 -33.62 -26.88
C ASN A 164 -5.86 -33.35 -27.75
N ILE A 165 -6.91 -32.72 -27.25
CA ILE A 165 -8.08 -32.31 -28.05
C ILE A 165 -7.69 -31.11 -28.92
N SER A 166 -7.76 -31.28 -30.24
CA SER A 166 -7.29 -30.26 -31.20
C SER A 166 -8.06 -28.91 -31.08
N GLN A 167 -9.29 -28.94 -30.61
CA GLN A 167 -10.10 -27.75 -30.42
C GLN A 167 -9.78 -26.99 -29.11
N VAL A 168 -9.03 -27.57 -28.17
CA VAL A 168 -8.62 -26.90 -26.94
C VAL A 168 -7.45 -25.97 -27.21
N VAL A 169 -7.60 -24.69 -26.93
CA VAL A 169 -6.58 -23.65 -27.16
C VAL A 169 -6.07 -23.05 -25.84
N GLY A 170 -6.77 -23.28 -24.72
CA GLY A 170 -6.35 -22.81 -23.39
C GLY A 170 -6.88 -23.70 -22.27
N VAL A 171 -6.05 -23.91 -21.24
CA VAL A 171 -6.43 -24.51 -19.96
C VAL A 171 -5.88 -23.62 -18.86
N TYR A 172 -6.78 -22.99 -18.11
CA TYR A 172 -6.44 -21.99 -17.10
C TYR A 172 -6.80 -22.50 -15.70
N GLN A 173 -5.94 -22.26 -14.73
CA GLN A 173 -6.27 -22.51 -13.33
C GLN A 173 -7.41 -21.58 -12.90
N ASN A 174 -8.40 -22.12 -12.18
CA ASN A 174 -9.41 -21.30 -11.53
C ASN A 174 -8.80 -20.61 -10.32
N GLY A 175 -8.46 -19.32 -10.49
CA GLY A 175 -7.92 -18.49 -9.43
C GLY A 175 -9.03 -17.94 -8.53
N THR A 176 -8.73 -17.75 -7.25
CA THR A 176 -9.63 -17.03 -6.34
C THR A 176 -9.56 -15.54 -6.65
N ILE A 177 -10.71 -14.92 -6.82
CA ILE A 177 -10.83 -13.47 -7.03
C ILE A 177 -11.47 -12.90 -5.77
N TYR A 178 -10.82 -11.91 -5.17
CA TYR A 178 -11.34 -11.14 -4.05
C TYR A 178 -11.91 -9.81 -4.55
N PRO A 179 -12.90 -9.22 -3.84
CA PRO A 179 -13.23 -7.82 -4.04
C PRO A 179 -11.95 -6.99 -3.89
N HIS A 180 -11.73 -6.05 -4.79
CA HIS A 180 -10.54 -5.19 -4.72
C HIS A 180 -10.65 -4.31 -3.47
N GLN A 181 -9.88 -4.60 -2.43
CA GLN A 181 -9.67 -3.73 -1.29
C GLN A 181 -8.57 -2.73 -1.68
N PRO A 182 -8.67 -1.45 -1.29
CA PRO A 182 -7.59 -0.51 -1.49
C PRO A 182 -6.31 -1.01 -0.80
N ALA A 183 -5.22 -1.14 -1.55
CA ALA A 183 -3.96 -1.70 -1.05
C ALA A 183 -3.41 -0.92 0.16
N ASN A 184 -3.65 0.39 0.21
CA ASN A 184 -3.27 1.25 1.34
C ASN A 184 -3.93 0.84 2.66
N LEU A 185 -5.20 0.42 2.64
CA LEU A 185 -5.90 -0.04 3.84
C LEU A 185 -5.44 -1.43 4.28
N GLU A 186 -5.19 -2.33 3.31
CA GLU A 186 -4.64 -3.66 3.60
C GLU A 186 -3.24 -3.57 4.20
N LEU A 187 -2.38 -2.68 3.67
CA LEU A 187 -1.03 -2.51 4.17
C LEU A 187 -0.99 -2.14 5.66
N ILE A 188 -1.94 -1.34 6.12
CA ILE A 188 -2.04 -0.89 7.52
C ILE A 188 -2.94 -1.79 8.38
N ASN A 189 -3.37 -2.96 7.89
CA ASN A 189 -4.26 -3.91 8.55
C ASN A 189 -5.60 -3.29 9.04
N GLN A 190 -6.10 -2.26 8.32
CA GLN A 190 -7.37 -1.60 8.63
C GLN A 190 -8.58 -2.53 8.44
N PRO A 191 -8.67 -3.37 7.35
CA PRO A 191 -9.82 -4.25 7.16
C PRO A 191 -10.00 -5.24 8.32
N GLN A 192 -8.92 -5.72 8.93
CA GLN A 192 -8.98 -6.59 10.10
C GLN A 192 -9.55 -5.84 11.31
N ALA A 193 -9.10 -4.59 11.54
CA ALA A 193 -9.64 -3.76 12.61
C ALA A 193 -11.14 -3.50 12.44
N ALA A 194 -11.58 -3.18 11.21
CA ALA A 194 -12.99 -2.96 10.89
C ALA A 194 -13.84 -4.24 11.05
N ALA A 195 -13.31 -5.40 10.65
CA ALA A 195 -13.99 -6.70 10.81
C ALA A 195 -14.24 -7.05 12.29
N ASP A 196 -13.32 -6.65 13.18
CA ASP A 196 -13.47 -6.80 14.64
C ASP A 196 -14.34 -5.69 15.28
N GLY A 197 -14.93 -4.78 14.46
CA GLY A 197 -15.82 -3.73 14.90
C GLY A 197 -15.15 -2.41 15.30
N PHE A 198 -13.84 -2.28 15.14
CA PHE A 198 -13.09 -1.07 15.46
C PHE A 198 -13.15 -0.06 14.30
N THR A 199 -14.17 0.78 14.31
CA THR A 199 -14.49 1.70 13.20
C THR A 199 -14.29 3.18 13.50
N GLY A 200 -13.87 3.54 14.71
CA GLY A 200 -13.79 4.94 15.14
C GLY A 200 -15.14 5.58 15.49
N SER A 201 -16.19 4.77 15.73
CA SER A 201 -17.54 5.26 15.99
C SER A 201 -17.62 6.23 17.17
N GLY A 202 -18.35 7.33 16.98
CA GLY A 202 -18.54 8.37 18.00
C GLY A 202 -17.40 9.40 18.11
N THR A 203 -16.34 9.28 17.31
CA THR A 203 -15.25 10.25 17.26
C THR A 203 -15.34 11.16 16.04
N THR A 204 -14.61 12.27 16.06
CA THR A 204 -14.49 13.20 14.93
C THR A 204 -13.01 13.55 14.71
N VAL A 205 -12.61 13.68 13.44
CA VAL A 205 -11.32 14.24 13.04
C VAL A 205 -11.55 15.62 12.45
N ALA A 206 -10.86 16.64 12.98
CA ALA A 206 -10.81 17.96 12.37
C ALA A 206 -9.80 17.92 11.21
N VAL A 207 -10.24 18.20 9.98
CA VAL A 207 -9.41 18.26 8.78
C VAL A 207 -9.18 19.71 8.41
N LEU A 208 -7.98 20.22 8.69
CA LEU A 208 -7.53 21.59 8.36
C LEU A 208 -6.93 21.56 6.96
N ASP A 209 -7.71 21.92 5.95
CA ASP A 209 -7.34 21.74 4.54
C ASP A 209 -8.08 22.72 3.62
N THR A 210 -8.18 22.42 2.33
CA THR A 210 -8.84 23.23 1.27
C THR A 210 -10.37 23.19 1.29
N GLY A 211 -10.99 22.57 2.29
CA GLY A 211 -12.41 22.29 2.38
C GLY A 211 -12.72 20.81 2.17
N VAL A 212 -14.00 20.45 2.16
CA VAL A 212 -14.48 19.08 1.90
C VAL A 212 -15.75 19.12 1.05
N ASN A 213 -15.71 18.48 -0.10
CA ASN A 213 -16.92 18.24 -0.90
C ASN A 213 -17.72 17.08 -0.29
N TYR A 214 -18.52 17.37 0.70
CA TYR A 214 -19.32 16.38 1.42
C TYR A 214 -20.47 15.78 0.61
N THR A 215 -20.70 16.24 -0.62
CA THR A 215 -21.79 15.72 -1.48
C THR A 215 -21.44 14.38 -2.16
N VAL A 216 -20.18 13.92 -2.08
CA VAL A 216 -19.73 12.66 -2.68
C VAL A 216 -20.06 11.44 -1.83
N ALA A 217 -19.95 10.25 -2.44
CA ALA A 217 -20.33 8.97 -1.84
C ALA A 217 -19.61 8.67 -0.51
N ASP A 218 -18.32 8.95 -0.44
CA ASP A 218 -17.45 8.68 0.72
C ASP A 218 -18.01 9.28 2.02
N PHE A 219 -18.73 10.40 1.92
CA PHE A 219 -19.33 11.08 3.07
C PHE A 219 -20.83 10.82 3.24
N GLY A 220 -21.44 9.96 2.40
CA GLY A 220 -22.87 9.61 2.48
C GLY A 220 -23.78 10.58 1.74
N TYR A 221 -23.29 11.24 0.67
CA TYR A 221 -24.06 12.18 -0.17
C TYR A 221 -24.76 13.27 0.65
N CYS A 222 -24.00 13.94 1.52
CA CYS A 222 -24.57 14.98 2.36
C CYS A 222 -25.17 16.14 1.57
N THR A 223 -26.31 16.64 1.98
CA THR A 223 -26.92 17.86 1.44
C THR A 223 -26.53 19.11 2.22
N SER A 224 -26.16 18.92 3.49
CA SER A 224 -25.54 19.89 4.38
C SER A 224 -24.82 19.14 5.50
N PRO A 225 -23.92 19.77 6.27
CA PRO A 225 -23.28 19.13 7.42
C PRO A 225 -24.29 18.45 8.34
N GLY A 226 -24.07 17.17 8.64
CA GLY A 226 -24.96 16.35 9.46
C GLY A 226 -26.25 15.87 8.76
N THR A 227 -26.47 16.15 7.50
CA THR A 227 -27.71 15.80 6.78
C THR A 227 -27.39 15.09 5.45
N PRO A 228 -28.01 13.90 5.17
CA PRO A 228 -28.87 13.08 6.03
C PRO A 228 -28.16 12.50 7.26
N SER A 229 -28.85 11.73 8.09
CA SER A 229 -28.30 11.13 9.33
C SER A 229 -27.06 10.25 9.13
N GLY A 230 -26.80 9.79 7.91
CA GLY A 230 -25.57 9.06 7.54
C GLY A 230 -24.41 9.94 7.07
N CYS A 231 -24.60 11.27 7.03
CA CYS A 231 -23.56 12.21 6.61
C CYS A 231 -22.38 12.16 7.56
N LYS A 232 -21.18 11.95 7.00
CA LYS A 232 -19.92 11.88 7.77
C LYS A 232 -19.38 13.26 8.14
N VAL A 233 -19.73 14.32 7.41
CA VAL A 233 -19.25 15.67 7.69
C VAL A 233 -20.24 16.36 8.62
N VAL A 234 -19.87 16.54 9.88
CA VAL A 234 -20.75 17.10 10.94
C VAL A 234 -20.61 18.61 11.10
N ALA A 235 -19.50 19.18 10.66
CA ALA A 235 -19.25 20.61 10.72
C ALA A 235 -18.44 21.07 9.52
N VAL A 236 -18.70 22.29 9.05
CA VAL A 236 -17.90 23.02 8.05
C VAL A 236 -17.70 24.44 8.55
N VAL A 237 -16.44 24.87 8.64
CA VAL A 237 -16.07 26.24 8.95
C VAL A 237 -15.07 26.75 7.93
N ILE A 238 -15.24 28.02 7.52
CA ILE A 238 -14.33 28.71 6.61
C ILE A 238 -13.55 29.73 7.42
N ILE A 239 -12.23 29.56 7.46
CA ILE A 239 -11.28 30.45 8.16
C ILE A 239 -10.48 31.26 7.15
N GLY A 240 -10.09 30.68 6.01
CA GLY A 240 -9.51 31.37 4.88
C GLY A 240 -10.51 32.31 4.19
N ASN A 241 -10.10 32.91 3.10
CA ASN A 241 -10.96 33.79 2.32
C ASN A 241 -11.69 33.11 1.16
N ASP A 242 -11.51 31.80 0.97
CA ASP A 242 -12.29 31.02 0.01
C ASP A 242 -13.70 30.81 0.58
N THR A 243 -14.70 31.42 -0.05
CA THR A 243 -16.09 31.34 0.36
C THR A 243 -16.82 30.08 -0.13
N ASN A 244 -16.13 29.20 -0.86
CA ASN A 244 -16.70 27.93 -1.28
C ASN A 244 -16.88 27.03 -0.07
N LYS A 245 -18.13 26.69 0.26
CA LYS A 245 -18.47 25.78 1.36
C LYS A 245 -18.11 24.31 1.09
N LEU A 246 -17.87 23.99 -0.15
CA LEU A 246 -17.33 22.72 -0.62
C LEU A 246 -15.82 22.87 -0.81
N ASP A 247 -15.22 22.04 -1.60
CA ASP A 247 -13.80 22.07 -1.88
C ASP A 247 -13.58 22.40 -3.36
N SER A 248 -12.98 23.54 -3.66
CA SER A 248 -12.67 23.96 -5.03
C SER A 248 -11.39 23.30 -5.59
N ASN A 249 -10.55 22.74 -4.70
CA ASN A 249 -9.25 22.16 -5.03
C ASN A 249 -9.31 20.62 -5.15
N GLY A 250 -10.05 19.96 -4.25
CA GLY A 250 -10.17 18.51 -4.16
C GLY A 250 -9.19 17.87 -3.17
N HIS A 251 -8.16 18.59 -2.70
CA HIS A 251 -7.15 18.04 -1.80
C HIS A 251 -7.75 17.68 -0.44
N GLY A 252 -8.46 18.59 0.21
CA GLY A 252 -9.10 18.32 1.49
C GLY A 252 -10.20 17.26 1.41
N THR A 253 -10.89 17.15 0.26
CA THR A 253 -11.86 16.09 -0.01
C THR A 253 -11.18 14.71 -0.07
N ASN A 254 -10.05 14.59 -0.76
CA ASN A 254 -9.26 13.36 -0.79
C ASN A 254 -8.76 13.01 0.64
N VAL A 255 -8.17 13.96 1.33
CA VAL A 255 -7.66 13.79 2.71
C VAL A 255 -8.75 13.34 3.67
N ALA A 256 -9.92 14.01 3.68
CA ALA A 256 -11.05 13.63 4.54
C ALA A 256 -11.62 12.24 4.16
N GLY A 257 -11.64 11.90 2.88
CA GLY A 257 -12.04 10.59 2.38
C GLY A 257 -11.13 9.47 2.90
N ILE A 258 -9.82 9.70 2.97
CA ILE A 258 -8.87 8.74 3.57
C ILE A 258 -9.15 8.53 5.06
N VAL A 259 -9.43 9.60 5.83
CA VAL A 259 -9.82 9.46 7.25
C VAL A 259 -11.04 8.55 7.39
N VAL A 260 -12.09 8.77 6.58
CA VAL A 260 -13.32 7.95 6.63
C VAL A 260 -13.06 6.52 6.17
N ALA A 261 -12.16 6.31 5.20
CA ALA A 261 -11.78 4.97 4.77
C ALA A 261 -11.10 4.17 5.89
N VAL A 262 -10.23 4.81 6.67
CA VAL A 262 -9.54 4.18 7.82
C VAL A 262 -10.48 4.03 9.02
N ALA A 263 -11.32 5.02 9.29
CA ALA A 263 -12.25 5.07 10.42
C ALA A 263 -13.70 5.26 9.94
N PRO A 264 -14.34 4.24 9.36
CA PRO A 264 -15.64 4.39 8.71
C PRO A 264 -16.78 4.74 9.67
N GLY A 265 -16.59 4.61 10.97
CA GLY A 265 -17.53 5.03 12.01
C GLY A 265 -17.30 6.46 12.51
N SER A 266 -16.17 7.10 12.16
CA SER A 266 -15.87 8.46 12.60
C SER A 266 -16.57 9.52 11.75
N ASN A 267 -16.57 10.75 12.25
CA ASN A 267 -17.04 11.94 11.57
C ASN A 267 -15.89 12.86 11.18
N ILE A 268 -16.18 13.82 10.32
CA ILE A 268 -15.26 14.86 9.85
C ILE A 268 -15.80 16.24 10.29
N ALA A 269 -14.94 17.06 10.88
CA ALA A 269 -15.12 18.49 10.97
C ALA A 269 -14.21 19.15 9.93
N ALA A 270 -14.80 19.67 8.85
CA ALA A 270 -14.07 20.32 7.77
C ALA A 270 -13.72 21.76 8.15
N VAL A 271 -12.43 22.04 8.28
CA VAL A 271 -11.91 23.37 8.65
C VAL A 271 -11.12 23.91 7.46
N HIS A 272 -11.74 24.80 6.70
CA HIS A 272 -11.17 25.36 5.49
C HIS A 272 -10.21 26.51 5.83
N VAL A 273 -8.90 26.23 5.83
CA VAL A 273 -7.84 27.16 6.22
C VAL A 273 -7.09 27.79 5.03
N PHE A 274 -7.43 27.42 3.79
CA PHE A 274 -6.79 27.95 2.59
C PHE A 274 -7.53 29.16 2.01
N ASN A 275 -6.81 29.98 1.29
CA ASN A 275 -7.33 31.10 0.53
C ASN A 275 -7.66 30.68 -0.91
N THR A 276 -8.40 31.52 -1.63
CA THR A 276 -8.75 31.31 -3.06
C THR A 276 -7.57 31.14 -4.00
N ASN A 277 -6.38 31.62 -3.61
CA ASN A 277 -5.14 31.45 -4.37
C ASN A 277 -4.43 30.11 -4.09
N GLY A 278 -5.05 29.22 -3.31
CA GLY A 278 -4.48 27.91 -2.98
C GLY A 278 -3.38 27.94 -1.92
N THR A 279 -3.19 29.06 -1.21
CA THR A 279 -2.21 29.18 -0.12
C THR A 279 -2.87 29.34 1.24
N SER A 280 -2.15 29.01 2.30
CA SER A 280 -2.52 29.28 3.69
C SER A 280 -1.42 30.08 4.38
N THR A 281 -1.62 30.41 5.64
CA THR A 281 -0.64 31.04 6.52
C THR A 281 -0.69 30.39 7.91
N ASP A 282 0.39 30.54 8.69
CA ASP A 282 0.42 30.08 10.08
C ASP A 282 -0.77 30.60 10.88
N ALA A 283 -1.14 31.86 10.70
CA ALA A 283 -2.28 32.47 11.39
C ALA A 283 -3.61 31.79 11.06
N LEU A 284 -3.84 31.37 9.81
CA LEU A 284 -5.06 30.66 9.41
C LEU A 284 -5.08 29.23 9.96
N VAL A 285 -3.94 28.54 9.92
CA VAL A 285 -3.81 27.18 10.49
C VAL A 285 -3.99 27.23 12.01
N ILE A 286 -3.37 28.19 12.71
CA ILE A 286 -3.54 28.40 14.16
C ILE A 286 -5.00 28.69 14.50
N ASN A 287 -5.69 29.50 13.72
CA ASN A 287 -7.12 29.77 13.92
C ASN A 287 -7.95 28.47 13.72
N GLY A 288 -7.56 27.60 12.77
CA GLY A 288 -8.16 26.28 12.61
C GLY A 288 -7.97 25.38 13.83
N ILE A 289 -6.77 25.37 14.41
CA ILE A 289 -6.49 24.64 15.66
C ILE A 289 -7.32 25.21 16.82
N ASP A 290 -7.41 26.52 16.95
CA ASP A 290 -8.20 27.19 17.98
C ASP A 290 -9.69 26.85 17.85
N TRP A 291 -10.23 26.86 16.62
CA TRP A 291 -11.59 26.42 16.36
C TRP A 291 -11.82 24.96 16.80
N ALA A 292 -10.87 24.05 16.48
CA ALA A 292 -10.97 22.65 16.87
C ALA A 292 -10.95 22.49 18.39
N ILE A 293 -10.12 23.26 19.10
CA ILE A 293 -10.10 23.29 20.59
C ILE A 293 -11.44 23.76 21.15
N ALA A 294 -11.98 24.85 20.64
CA ALA A 294 -13.25 25.43 21.10
C ALA A 294 -14.44 24.48 20.89
N ASN A 295 -14.37 23.61 19.88
CA ASN A 295 -15.44 22.69 19.48
C ASN A 295 -15.17 21.22 19.83
N GLN A 296 -14.07 20.92 20.53
CA GLN A 296 -13.66 19.57 20.87
C GLN A 296 -14.78 18.76 21.54
N SER A 297 -15.39 19.28 22.58
CA SER A 297 -16.46 18.61 23.32
C SER A 297 -17.79 18.53 22.55
N THR A 298 -18.06 19.50 21.68
CA THR A 298 -19.30 19.55 20.87
C THR A 298 -19.33 18.40 19.85
N TYR A 299 -18.20 18.13 19.20
CA TYR A 299 -18.10 17.13 18.14
C TYR A 299 -17.30 15.91 18.55
N ASN A 300 -16.77 15.82 19.76
CA ASN A 300 -15.82 14.80 20.21
C ASN A 300 -14.62 14.68 19.26
N ILE A 301 -13.93 15.80 19.01
CA ILE A 301 -12.75 15.85 18.15
C ILE A 301 -11.58 15.19 18.89
N VAL A 302 -10.97 14.16 18.28
CA VAL A 302 -9.87 13.38 18.89
C VAL A 302 -8.54 13.54 18.17
N ALA A 303 -8.56 14.03 16.92
CA ALA A 303 -7.38 14.32 16.13
C ALA A 303 -7.57 15.58 15.28
N ILE A 304 -6.46 16.27 15.00
CA ILE A 304 -6.39 17.40 14.07
C ILE A 304 -5.47 17.00 12.94
N ASN A 305 -6.01 16.80 11.73
CA ASN A 305 -5.25 16.46 10.54
C ASN A 305 -4.81 17.74 9.82
N MET A 306 -3.50 17.88 9.62
CA MET A 306 -2.85 18.99 8.92
C MET A 306 -2.01 18.45 7.76
N SER A 307 -2.68 18.13 6.65
CA SER A 307 -2.03 17.67 5.40
C SER A 307 -1.42 18.85 4.64
N LEU A 308 -0.60 19.65 5.32
CA LEU A 308 -0.02 20.90 4.85
C LEU A 308 1.35 21.14 5.48
N GLY A 309 2.11 22.09 4.94
CA GLY A 309 3.41 22.50 5.49
C GLY A 309 4.01 23.65 4.69
N ASP A 310 5.05 24.29 5.26
CA ASP A 310 5.72 25.48 4.72
C ASP A 310 6.91 25.16 3.78
N GLY A 311 7.24 23.87 3.59
CA GLY A 311 8.36 23.42 2.78
C GLY A 311 9.74 23.67 3.39
N SER A 312 9.83 24.09 4.65
CA SER A 312 11.11 24.28 5.37
C SER A 312 11.82 22.97 5.62
N ASP A 313 13.16 23.03 5.81
CA ASP A 313 14.04 21.91 6.14
C ASP A 313 14.52 22.03 7.59
N ASN A 314 13.67 21.61 8.53
CA ASN A 314 14.05 21.63 9.95
C ASN A 314 14.76 20.33 10.32
N THR A 315 16.05 20.42 10.62
CA THR A 315 16.92 19.27 10.93
C THR A 315 16.88 18.85 12.41
N SER A 316 16.07 19.52 13.22
CA SER A 316 15.80 19.21 14.63
C SER A 316 14.37 19.61 14.98
N PRO A 317 13.77 19.05 16.07
CA PRO A 317 12.45 19.48 16.51
C PRO A 317 12.39 21.00 16.73
N CYS A 318 11.33 21.63 16.24
CA CYS A 318 11.10 23.08 16.30
C CYS A 318 10.63 23.51 17.71
N SER A 319 11.50 23.34 18.72
CA SER A 319 11.18 23.53 20.13
C SER A 319 11.35 24.96 20.65
N SER A 320 11.83 25.91 19.80
CA SER A 320 12.05 27.29 20.22
C SER A 320 10.79 28.12 20.11
N GLN A 321 10.28 28.62 21.24
CA GLN A 321 9.08 29.46 21.33
C GLN A 321 9.24 30.79 20.55
N SER A 322 10.44 31.25 20.34
CA SER A 322 10.68 32.52 19.64
C SER A 322 10.52 32.44 18.11
N ILE A 323 10.51 31.22 17.56
CA ILE A 323 10.49 31.01 16.11
C ILE A 323 9.38 30.06 15.63
N ASN A 324 8.80 29.28 16.54
CA ASN A 324 7.72 28.35 16.19
C ASN A 324 6.39 28.77 16.81
N PRO A 325 5.46 29.34 16.02
CA PRO A 325 4.17 29.82 16.53
C PRO A 325 3.21 28.66 16.89
N PHE A 326 3.48 27.41 16.48
CA PHE A 326 2.60 26.28 16.69
C PHE A 326 2.77 25.62 18.07
N LEU A 327 3.83 25.92 18.83
CA LEU A 327 4.06 25.26 20.14
C LEU A 327 2.90 25.42 21.13
N THR A 328 2.39 26.62 21.28
CA THR A 328 1.24 26.88 22.18
C THR A 328 -0.06 26.28 21.67
N PRO A 329 -0.47 26.46 20.39
CA PRO A 329 -1.65 25.80 19.83
C PRO A 329 -1.62 24.27 19.94
N VAL A 330 -0.48 23.66 19.62
CA VAL A 330 -0.28 22.20 19.74
C VAL A 330 -0.41 21.75 21.20
N SER A 331 0.27 22.44 22.14
CA SER A 331 0.17 22.12 23.56
C SER A 331 -1.26 22.21 24.09
N ASN A 332 -2.02 23.21 23.64
CA ASN A 332 -3.43 23.38 24.05
C ASN A 332 -4.34 22.31 23.42
N ALA A 333 -4.11 21.92 22.16
CA ALA A 333 -4.82 20.81 21.53
C ALA A 333 -4.59 19.48 22.26
N LEU A 334 -3.32 19.20 22.63
CA LEU A 334 -2.98 18.04 23.47
C LEU A 334 -3.68 18.11 24.84
N GLY A 335 -3.68 19.29 25.49
CA GLY A 335 -4.38 19.52 26.74
C GLY A 335 -5.90 19.34 26.65
N ALA A 336 -6.47 19.55 25.46
CA ALA A 336 -7.89 19.32 25.17
C ALA A 336 -8.20 17.87 24.75
N GLY A 337 -7.21 16.97 24.74
CA GLY A 337 -7.41 15.55 24.41
C GLY A 337 -7.39 15.23 22.92
N MET A 338 -6.82 16.10 22.09
CA MET A 338 -6.67 15.91 20.65
C MET A 338 -5.21 15.69 20.28
N LEU A 339 -4.95 14.78 19.31
CA LEU A 339 -3.63 14.56 18.73
C LEU A 339 -3.50 15.32 17.40
N PRO A 340 -2.61 16.33 17.30
CA PRO A 340 -2.25 16.93 16.03
C PRO A 340 -1.38 15.97 15.21
N VAL A 341 -1.71 15.83 13.90
CA VAL A 341 -0.99 15.00 12.93
C VAL A 341 -0.66 15.89 11.75
N ALA A 342 0.59 15.88 11.26
CA ALA A 342 0.99 16.73 10.15
C ALA A 342 1.89 16.03 9.15
N ALA A 343 1.79 16.44 7.87
CA ALA A 343 2.60 15.95 6.77
C ALA A 343 4.06 16.40 6.90
N SER A 344 5.01 15.46 6.75
CA SER A 344 6.45 15.77 6.89
C SER A 344 6.99 16.68 5.79
N GLY A 345 6.31 16.73 4.63
CA GLY A 345 6.69 17.50 3.44
C GLY A 345 7.11 16.62 2.27
N ASN A 346 7.07 17.21 1.07
CA ASN A 346 7.26 16.51 -0.21
C ASN A 346 8.49 17.01 -0.98
N ASN A 347 9.56 17.38 -0.28
CA ASN A 347 10.77 17.98 -0.86
C ASN A 347 11.90 16.96 -1.05
N GLY A 348 11.72 15.71 -0.59
CA GLY A 348 12.75 14.67 -0.63
C GLY A 348 13.91 14.89 0.36
N TYR A 349 13.73 15.74 1.37
CA TYR A 349 14.73 15.95 2.41
C TYR A 349 15.00 14.65 3.18
N THR A 350 16.27 14.38 3.45
CA THR A 350 16.69 13.16 4.14
C THR A 350 17.15 13.40 5.58
N ASN A 351 17.15 14.67 6.03
CA ASN A 351 17.60 15.04 7.38
C ASN A 351 16.72 16.14 8.01
N GLY A 352 15.54 16.42 7.45
CA GLY A 352 14.65 17.45 7.98
C GLY A 352 13.22 17.33 7.50
N ILE A 353 12.30 17.95 8.23
CA ILE A 353 10.86 17.99 7.93
C ILE A 353 10.32 19.41 8.05
N GLY A 354 9.19 19.68 7.37
CA GLY A 354 8.55 20.99 7.37
C GLY A 354 7.84 21.35 8.68
N SER A 355 7.47 22.62 8.82
CA SER A 355 6.54 23.08 9.86
C SER A 355 5.09 22.97 9.31
N PRO A 356 4.09 22.60 10.13
CA PRO A 356 4.10 22.39 11.59
C PRO A 356 4.55 20.98 12.03
N ALA A 357 4.90 20.05 11.13
CA ALA A 357 5.26 18.67 11.47
C ALA A 357 6.47 18.56 12.41
N CYS A 358 7.43 19.50 12.35
CA CYS A 358 8.60 19.54 13.24
C CYS A 358 8.26 19.97 14.68
N THR A 359 7.02 20.43 14.97
CA THR A 359 6.62 20.91 16.30
C THR A 359 6.52 19.74 17.29
N PRO A 360 7.18 19.81 18.46
CA PRO A 360 7.02 18.83 19.53
C PRO A 360 5.56 18.60 19.90
N GLY A 361 5.15 17.32 19.97
CA GLY A 361 3.77 16.93 20.27
C GLY A 361 2.89 16.72 19.02
N VAL A 362 3.35 17.07 17.84
CA VAL A 362 2.74 16.70 16.55
C VAL A 362 3.22 15.30 16.13
N ILE A 363 2.33 14.45 15.68
CA ILE A 363 2.70 13.21 14.99
C ILE A 363 3.01 13.56 13.54
N SER A 364 4.30 13.61 13.20
CA SER A 364 4.77 13.86 11.84
C SER A 364 4.71 12.60 11.00
N VAL A 365 4.24 12.68 9.74
CA VAL A 365 3.97 11.50 8.91
C VAL A 365 4.66 11.62 7.55
N GLY A 366 5.51 10.62 7.24
CA GLY A 366 6.11 10.42 5.93
C GLY A 366 5.33 9.39 5.09
N ALA A 367 5.61 9.36 3.78
CA ALA A 367 4.87 8.55 2.81
C ALA A 367 5.63 7.30 2.37
N VAL A 368 4.93 6.16 2.32
CA VAL A 368 5.38 4.91 1.70
C VAL A 368 4.46 4.50 0.57
N TYR A 369 4.97 3.66 -0.34
CA TYR A 369 4.16 2.91 -1.30
C TYR A 369 3.38 1.81 -0.60
N ASP A 370 2.18 1.51 -1.09
CA ASP A 370 1.35 0.39 -0.63
C ASP A 370 1.49 -0.86 -1.52
N ALA A 371 2.02 -0.71 -2.73
CA ALA A 371 2.20 -1.78 -3.70
C ALA A 371 3.40 -1.52 -4.63
N ASN A 372 3.70 -2.50 -5.48
CA ASN A 372 4.58 -2.31 -6.63
C ASN A 372 3.75 -1.71 -7.78
N ILE A 373 4.04 -0.46 -8.14
CA ILE A 373 3.42 0.25 -9.26
C ILE A 373 4.39 0.45 -10.45
N GLY A 374 5.54 -0.23 -10.44
CA GLY A 374 6.61 -0.02 -11.41
C GLY A 374 7.52 1.15 -11.03
N GLY A 375 7.98 1.93 -12.00
CA GLY A 375 8.73 3.16 -11.75
C GLY A 375 7.79 4.35 -11.56
N ALA A 376 8.13 5.27 -10.64
CA ALA A 376 7.35 6.50 -10.38
C ALA A 376 8.26 7.73 -10.38
N SER A 377 7.83 8.82 -11.04
CA SER A 377 8.60 10.07 -11.15
C SER A 377 7.78 11.27 -10.67
N TYR A 378 8.40 12.10 -9.84
CA TYR A 378 7.78 13.26 -9.19
C TYR A 378 8.45 14.59 -9.58
N GLY A 379 9.01 14.63 -10.78
CA GLY A 379 9.66 15.81 -11.35
C GLY A 379 11.10 16.00 -10.88
N PHE A 380 11.36 16.10 -9.59
CA PHE A 380 12.70 16.27 -9.03
C PHE A 380 13.34 14.98 -8.50
N CYS A 381 12.55 13.92 -8.29
CA CYS A 381 13.03 12.62 -7.85
C CYS A 381 12.29 11.48 -8.56
N THR A 382 12.93 10.31 -8.67
CA THR A 382 12.37 9.14 -9.35
C THR A 382 12.71 7.89 -8.55
N ASP A 383 11.68 7.10 -8.23
CA ASP A 383 11.81 5.72 -7.79
C ASP A 383 11.77 4.82 -9.02
N THR A 384 12.89 4.22 -9.41
CA THR A 384 12.98 3.36 -10.61
C THR A 384 12.21 2.06 -10.46
N THR A 385 12.07 1.60 -9.24
CA THR A 385 11.25 0.45 -8.82
C THR A 385 10.51 0.80 -7.55
N THR A 386 9.34 0.23 -7.34
CA THR A 386 8.52 0.45 -6.14
C THR A 386 8.11 -0.86 -5.50
N ALA A 387 7.88 -0.83 -4.21
CA ALA A 387 7.39 -1.98 -3.44
C ALA A 387 6.59 -1.49 -2.22
N ALA A 388 5.72 -2.32 -1.70
CA ALA A 388 5.04 -2.07 -0.44
C ALA A 388 6.06 -1.77 0.68
N ASP A 389 5.80 -0.74 1.50
CA ASP A 389 6.67 -0.23 2.56
C ASP A 389 7.94 0.51 2.10
N GLN A 390 8.18 0.65 0.79
CA GLN A 390 9.25 1.52 0.31
C GLN A 390 8.88 2.98 0.56
N ILE A 391 9.80 3.76 1.15
CA ILE A 391 9.60 5.20 1.33
C ILE A 391 9.66 5.89 -0.02
N ALA A 392 8.66 6.73 -0.32
CA ALA A 392 8.61 7.48 -1.57
C ALA A 392 9.73 8.52 -1.62
N CYS A 393 10.39 8.67 -2.76
CA CYS A 393 11.56 9.54 -2.91
C CYS A 393 11.27 11.01 -2.55
N PHE A 394 10.04 11.47 -2.73
CA PHE A 394 9.63 12.83 -2.36
C PHE A 394 9.44 13.03 -0.86
N SER A 395 9.21 11.94 -0.08
CA SER A 395 8.89 12.03 1.33
C SER A 395 10.06 12.61 2.13
N ASN A 396 9.82 13.68 2.89
CA ASN A 396 10.79 14.19 3.83
C ASN A 396 11.01 13.21 4.98
N SER A 397 12.25 13.10 5.47
CA SER A 397 12.70 12.18 6.50
C SER A 397 13.67 12.87 7.45
N ALA A 398 13.60 12.53 8.74
CA ALA A 398 14.50 13.02 9.77
C ALA A 398 14.58 12.02 10.93
N SER A 399 15.61 12.09 11.76
CA SER A 399 15.78 11.23 12.94
C SER A 399 14.65 11.34 13.97
N PHE A 400 13.84 12.37 13.89
CA PHE A 400 12.68 12.63 14.75
C PHE A 400 11.33 12.53 14.01
N LEU A 401 11.30 12.00 12.78
CA LEU A 401 10.05 11.66 12.08
C LEU A 401 9.30 10.60 12.89
N THR A 402 8.02 10.85 13.18
CA THR A 402 7.27 10.02 14.12
C THR A 402 6.75 8.74 13.49
N MET A 403 6.16 8.83 12.29
CA MET A 403 5.50 7.69 11.62
C MET A 403 5.61 7.75 10.10
N LEU A 404 5.35 6.60 9.48
CA LEU A 404 5.13 6.43 8.05
C LEU A 404 3.71 5.87 7.82
N ALA A 405 3.11 6.21 6.68
CA ALA A 405 1.85 5.61 6.23
C ALA A 405 1.77 5.62 4.69
N PRO A 406 0.83 4.87 4.08
CA PRO A 406 0.63 4.90 2.62
C PRO A 406 0.34 6.32 2.13
N GLY A 407 1.05 6.75 1.08
CA GLY A 407 0.92 8.12 0.57
C GLY A 407 1.08 8.25 -0.94
N VAL A 408 1.05 7.14 -1.68
CA VAL A 408 1.23 7.17 -3.15
C VAL A 408 -0.01 6.60 -3.84
N ASP A 409 -0.51 7.34 -4.83
CA ASP A 409 -1.68 6.99 -5.65
C ASP A 409 -2.93 6.63 -4.83
N ILE A 410 -3.14 7.35 -3.73
CA ILE A 410 -4.25 7.12 -2.82
C ILE A 410 -5.54 7.72 -3.38
N THR A 411 -6.52 6.85 -3.64
CA THR A 411 -7.83 7.25 -4.16
C THR A 411 -8.86 7.36 -3.04
N ALA A 412 -9.42 8.55 -2.86
CA ALA A 412 -10.52 8.83 -1.93
C ALA A 412 -11.23 10.12 -2.34
N GLY A 413 -12.51 10.27 -1.99
CA GLY A 413 -13.30 11.47 -2.31
C GLY A 413 -13.45 11.73 -3.81
N GLY A 414 -13.18 10.74 -4.68
CA GLY A 414 -13.19 10.87 -6.13
C GLY A 414 -11.88 11.42 -6.74
N TYR A 415 -10.82 11.56 -5.96
CA TYR A 415 -9.50 12.02 -6.40
C TYR A 415 -8.42 10.97 -6.09
N THR A 416 -7.41 10.86 -6.98
CA THR A 416 -6.20 10.05 -6.75
C THR A 416 -5.02 11.00 -6.61
N MET A 417 -4.32 10.95 -5.48
CA MET A 417 -3.23 11.87 -5.15
C MET A 417 -2.07 11.14 -4.49
N SER A 418 -0.87 11.76 -4.59
CA SER A 418 0.35 11.26 -3.95
C SER A 418 1.01 12.38 -3.14
N GLY A 419 1.42 12.07 -1.91
CA GLY A 419 2.10 13.00 -1.00
C GLY A 419 2.10 12.52 0.44
N THR A 420 2.93 13.14 1.27
CA THR A 420 2.83 13.00 2.73
C THR A 420 1.49 13.50 3.26
N SER A 421 0.81 14.35 2.47
CA SER A 421 -0.58 14.78 2.69
C SER A 421 -1.59 13.63 2.66
N GLN A 422 -1.36 12.58 1.85
CA GLN A 422 -2.19 11.39 1.80
C GLN A 422 -1.82 10.38 2.89
N ALA A 423 -0.57 10.38 3.34
CA ALA A 423 -0.12 9.54 4.46
C ALA A 423 -0.70 10.01 5.82
N THR A 424 -0.74 11.31 6.04
CA THR A 424 -1.20 11.94 7.29
C THR A 424 -2.61 11.51 7.72
N PRO A 425 -3.64 11.51 6.86
CA PRO A 425 -5.00 11.14 7.24
C PRO A 425 -5.16 9.65 7.59
N HIS A 426 -4.28 8.75 7.12
CA HIS A 426 -4.26 7.37 7.60
C HIS A 426 -3.98 7.31 9.09
N VAL A 427 -3.02 8.12 9.58
CA VAL A 427 -2.68 8.18 11.00
C VAL A 427 -3.79 8.87 11.79
N ALA A 428 -4.37 9.95 11.27
CA ALA A 428 -5.49 10.64 11.94
C ALA A 428 -6.73 9.75 12.08
N GLY A 429 -7.05 8.94 11.04
CA GLY A 429 -8.10 7.92 11.11
C GLY A 429 -7.79 6.81 12.13
N ALA A 430 -6.54 6.34 12.19
CA ALA A 430 -6.13 5.35 13.19
C ALA A 430 -6.26 5.89 14.63
N ILE A 431 -5.98 7.17 14.87
CA ILE A 431 -6.23 7.83 16.15
C ILE A 431 -7.72 7.78 16.47
N ALA A 432 -8.60 8.08 15.53
CA ALA A 432 -10.05 8.00 15.73
C ALA A 432 -10.50 6.59 16.11
N VAL A 433 -9.96 5.55 15.44
CA VAL A 433 -10.21 4.14 15.78
C VAL A 433 -9.77 3.82 17.21
N LEU A 434 -8.54 4.18 17.58
CA LEU A 434 -7.99 3.89 18.92
C LEU A 434 -8.73 4.66 20.02
N ARG A 435 -9.08 5.92 19.80
CA ARG A 435 -9.81 6.75 20.76
C ARG A 435 -11.24 6.25 20.99
N ALA A 436 -11.88 5.68 19.95
CA ALA A 436 -13.17 5.02 20.10
C ALA A 436 -13.04 3.70 20.89
N ALA A 437 -11.99 2.91 20.62
CA ALA A 437 -11.74 1.64 21.29
C ALA A 437 -11.33 1.82 22.77
N TYR A 438 -10.54 2.85 23.07
CA TYR A 438 -9.94 3.11 24.38
C TYR A 438 -10.19 4.55 24.88
N PRO A 439 -11.44 4.95 25.11
CA PRO A 439 -11.79 6.35 25.43
C PRO A 439 -11.18 6.86 26.75
N SER A 440 -10.84 5.96 27.66
CA SER A 440 -10.24 6.30 28.97
C SER A 440 -8.71 6.45 28.92
N GLU A 441 -8.05 6.04 27.84
CA GLU A 441 -6.60 6.18 27.72
C GLU A 441 -6.21 7.64 27.49
N THR A 442 -5.00 8.00 27.94
CA THR A 442 -4.44 9.31 27.63
C THR A 442 -4.05 9.42 26.16
N ILE A 443 -4.00 10.63 25.62
CA ILE A 443 -3.53 10.85 24.24
C ILE A 443 -2.07 10.40 24.07
N ALA A 444 -1.23 10.51 25.10
CA ALA A 444 0.13 10.01 25.10
C ALA A 444 0.16 8.47 24.95
N THR A 445 -0.74 7.77 25.59
CA THR A 445 -0.90 6.31 25.44
C THR A 445 -1.35 5.97 24.03
N THR A 446 -2.30 6.71 23.45
CA THR A 446 -2.75 6.52 22.06
C THR A 446 -1.58 6.72 21.09
N ALA A 447 -0.78 7.77 21.24
CA ALA A 447 0.42 8.01 20.42
C ALA A 447 1.45 6.86 20.56
N ALA A 448 1.68 6.40 21.81
CA ALA A 448 2.59 5.30 22.09
C ALA A 448 2.13 3.96 21.46
N ARG A 449 0.81 3.69 21.43
CA ARG A 449 0.27 2.50 20.71
C ARG A 449 0.63 2.51 19.25
N LEU A 450 0.49 3.64 18.57
CA LEU A 450 0.79 3.79 17.16
C LEU A 450 2.29 3.59 16.88
N THR A 451 3.14 4.27 17.65
CA THR A 451 4.59 4.25 17.41
C THR A 451 5.26 2.93 17.85
N ALA A 452 4.81 2.33 18.95
CA ALA A 452 5.40 1.09 19.46
C ALA A 452 4.98 -0.16 18.68
N ASN A 453 3.84 -0.14 18.00
CA ASN A 453 3.29 -1.30 17.30
C ASN A 453 3.33 -1.15 15.76
N GLY A 454 3.91 -0.06 15.26
CA GLY A 454 4.13 0.12 13.82
C GLY A 454 5.23 -0.81 13.29
N LYS A 455 5.12 -1.18 12.01
CA LYS A 455 6.17 -1.94 11.32
C LYS A 455 7.42 -1.08 11.14
N SER A 456 8.56 -1.51 11.65
CA SER A 456 9.83 -0.78 11.50
C SER A 456 10.28 -0.75 10.05
N ILE A 457 10.46 0.45 9.48
CA ILE A 457 10.94 0.68 8.13
C ILE A 457 12.20 1.54 8.21
N THR A 458 13.29 1.06 7.60
CA THR A 458 14.54 1.82 7.53
C THR A 458 14.62 2.56 6.20
N ASP A 459 14.80 3.86 6.24
CA ASP A 459 15.00 4.70 5.06
C ASP A 459 16.42 4.47 4.51
N PRO A 460 16.57 3.91 3.30
CA PRO A 460 17.89 3.64 2.74
C PRO A 460 18.68 4.91 2.41
N ARG A 461 18.02 6.08 2.36
CA ARG A 461 18.64 7.37 2.02
C ARG A 461 19.45 7.95 3.19
N ASN A 462 19.08 7.62 4.46
CA ASN A 462 19.70 8.19 5.66
C ASN A 462 19.94 7.18 6.81
N GLY A 463 19.44 5.94 6.68
CA GLY A 463 19.55 4.90 7.70
C GLY A 463 18.61 5.05 8.89
N VAL A 464 17.71 6.04 8.89
CA VAL A 464 16.72 6.23 9.96
C VAL A 464 15.63 5.17 9.87
N THR A 465 15.31 4.58 11.03
CA THR A 465 14.19 3.62 11.14
C THR A 465 12.99 4.32 11.77
N THR A 466 11.87 4.31 11.04
CA THR A 466 10.60 4.92 11.47
C THR A 466 9.48 3.89 11.41
N PRO A 467 8.56 3.82 12.41
CA PRO A 467 7.45 2.89 12.38
C PRO A 467 6.43 3.29 11.31
N ARG A 468 6.03 2.35 10.45
CA ARG A 468 4.90 2.49 9.55
C ARG A 468 3.64 2.03 10.27
N LEU A 469 2.55 2.79 10.15
CA LEU A 469 1.25 2.56 10.77
C LEU A 469 0.75 1.13 10.57
N ASP A 470 0.37 0.48 11.66
CA ASP A 470 -0.38 -0.77 11.71
C ASP A 470 -1.55 -0.60 12.68
N VAL A 471 -2.76 -0.41 12.14
CA VAL A 471 -3.96 -0.10 12.95
C VAL A 471 -4.33 -1.28 13.83
N TYR A 472 -4.27 -2.50 13.28
CA TYR A 472 -4.67 -3.69 14.02
C TYR A 472 -3.69 -4.04 15.13
N ALA A 473 -2.40 -3.98 14.87
CA ALA A 473 -1.38 -4.19 15.91
C ALA A 473 -1.50 -3.15 17.04
N ALA A 474 -1.76 -1.89 16.72
CA ALA A 474 -1.97 -0.83 17.73
C ALA A 474 -3.21 -1.08 18.61
N LEU A 475 -4.22 -1.80 18.10
CA LEU A 475 -5.40 -2.20 18.88
C LEU A 475 -5.10 -3.37 19.83
N GLN A 476 -4.33 -4.37 19.37
CA GLN A 476 -4.12 -5.62 20.11
C GLN A 476 -3.12 -5.51 21.27
N LEU A 477 -2.06 -4.71 21.07
CA LEU A 477 -0.94 -4.64 22.01
C LEU A 477 -1.03 -3.39 22.89
N ALA A 478 -1.12 -3.60 24.20
CA ALA A 478 -0.92 -2.49 25.13
C ALA A 478 0.53 -1.96 24.97
N PRO A 479 0.75 -0.64 24.87
CA PRO A 479 2.09 -0.09 24.86
C PRO A 479 2.81 -0.49 26.16
N ALA A 480 4.12 -0.74 26.07
CA ALA A 480 4.93 -0.84 27.27
C ALA A 480 4.69 0.44 28.13
N PRO A 481 4.59 0.32 29.47
CA PRO A 481 4.38 1.47 30.31
C PRO A 481 5.41 2.55 29.94
N VAL A 482 4.92 3.70 29.48
CA VAL A 482 5.79 4.87 29.29
C VAL A 482 6.34 5.19 30.68
N ALA A 483 7.64 4.98 30.88
CA ALA A 483 8.30 5.42 32.09
C ALA A 483 8.08 6.94 32.14
N VAL A 484 7.17 7.38 32.99
CA VAL A 484 7.06 8.79 33.34
C VAL A 484 8.41 9.10 33.96
N SER A 485 9.31 9.71 33.20
CA SER A 485 10.52 10.28 33.76
C SER A 485 10.04 11.22 34.86
N ALA A 486 10.23 10.79 36.11
CA ALA A 486 9.93 11.59 37.24
C ALA A 486 10.57 12.95 37.01
N ILE A 487 9.76 13.98 36.84
CA ILE A 487 10.23 15.35 36.82
C ILE A 487 11.01 15.43 38.13
N SER A 488 12.33 15.50 37.97
CA SER A 488 13.24 15.48 39.12
C SER A 488 12.72 16.50 40.11
N GLY A 489 12.47 16.04 41.35
CA GLY A 489 11.74 16.80 42.41
C GLY A 489 12.34 18.13 42.86
N ASN A 490 13.23 18.72 42.07
CA ASN A 490 13.86 20.01 42.36
C ASN A 490 13.00 21.23 41.94
N ALA A 491 11.99 21.03 41.06
CA ALA A 491 11.09 22.15 40.68
C ALA A 491 10.05 22.47 41.77
N TRP A 492 9.68 21.50 42.61
CA TRP A 492 8.71 21.72 43.67
C TRP A 492 9.30 22.46 44.89
N TRP A 493 10.62 22.31 45.13
CA TRP A 493 11.28 23.05 46.23
C TRP A 493 11.38 24.55 45.96
N GLY A 494 11.50 24.95 44.69
CA GLY A 494 11.51 26.37 44.30
C GLY A 494 10.17 27.06 44.55
N VAL A 495 9.04 26.39 44.24
CA VAL A 495 7.69 26.93 44.45
C VAL A 495 7.34 26.92 45.93
N ALA A 496 7.70 25.89 46.69
CA ALA A 496 7.49 25.84 48.13
C ALA A 496 8.31 26.93 48.87
N LEU A 497 9.55 27.21 48.43
CA LEU A 497 10.38 28.28 49.03
C LEU A 497 9.80 29.67 48.70
N LEU A 498 9.27 29.89 47.50
CA LEU A 498 8.63 31.16 47.10
C LEU A 498 7.35 31.42 47.88
N LEU A 499 6.52 30.40 48.11
CA LEU A 499 5.31 30.50 48.91
C LEU A 499 5.62 30.73 50.43
N ALA A 500 6.68 30.11 50.94
CA ALA A 500 7.13 30.32 52.32
C ALA A 500 7.68 31.74 52.52
N LEU A 501 8.40 32.30 51.54
CA LEU A 501 8.90 33.69 51.63
C LEU A 501 7.78 34.74 51.49
N LEU A 502 6.77 34.48 50.69
CA LEU A 502 5.60 35.35 50.56
C LEU A 502 4.70 35.28 51.83
N GLY A 503 4.57 34.10 52.45
CA GLY A 503 3.90 33.92 53.73
C GLY A 503 4.58 34.65 54.88
N ALA A 504 5.92 34.61 54.95
CA ALA A 504 6.71 35.31 55.98
C ALA A 504 6.65 36.86 55.87
N ALA A 505 6.55 37.38 54.63
CA ALA A 505 6.37 38.81 54.39
C ALA A 505 4.98 39.34 54.82
N ALA A 506 3.93 38.50 54.69
CA ALA A 506 2.58 38.84 55.09
C ALA A 506 2.39 38.87 56.62
N VAL A 507 3.11 38.02 57.36
CA VAL A 507 3.07 37.96 58.83
C VAL A 507 3.83 39.15 59.48
N ARG A 508 4.93 39.62 58.85
CA ARG A 508 5.68 40.79 59.35
C ARG A 508 4.94 42.11 59.17
N LYS A 509 3.95 42.21 58.30
CA LYS A 509 3.17 43.43 58.10
C LYS A 509 1.97 43.58 59.11
N LYS A 510 1.68 42.53 59.90
CA LYS A 510 0.59 42.56 60.95
C LYS A 510 1.08 42.77 62.37
N SER A 511 2.39 42.76 62.63
CA SER A 511 2.95 42.97 63.99
C SER A 511 3.61 44.32 64.20
N GLY A 512 3.44 45.30 63.32
CA GLY A 512 4.01 46.64 63.42
C GLY A 512 2.97 47.77 63.54
N GLY A 513 1.87 47.47 64.23
CA GLY A 513 0.84 48.49 64.51
C GLY A 513 0.38 48.46 65.94
N LYS A 514 1.17 49.00 66.83
CA LYS A 514 0.77 49.66 68.13
C LYS A 514 1.78 50.73 68.42
#